data_b8bdba1d5d7d467ffb20d2420092ea85
#
_entry.id   b8bdba1d5d7d467ffb20d2420092ea85
#
_cell.length_a   1.000
_cell.length_b   1.000
_cell.length_c   1.000
_cell.angle_alpha   90.00
_cell.angle_beta   90.00
_cell.angle_gamma   90.00
#
_symmetry.space_group_name_H-M   'P 1'
#
loop_
_entity.id
_entity.type
_entity.pdbx_description
1 polymer ?
#
loop_
_entity_poly.entity_id
_entity_poly.type
_entity_poly.pdbx_seq_one_letter_code
_entity_poly.pdbx_strand_id
1 'polypeptide(L)' 'MRITVGEYCRFSLHGRMRLLYEYGEIIFSKIIQKKKIELYRFFDFHVEVIKDLFNNLLKAEPVSTELVIFYKSNFPKG' A
#
# COMPACT_ATOMS: atom_id res chain seq x y z
N MET A 1 7.06 -3.18 -18.75
CA MET A 1 5.76 -3.75 -18.34
C MET A 1 5.00 -2.74 -17.50
N ARG A 2 3.71 -2.70 -17.66
CA ARG A 2 2.86 -1.78 -16.92
C ARG A 2 1.58 -2.51 -16.52
N ILE A 3 1.20 -2.37 -15.24
CA ILE A 3 -0.01 -2.99 -14.71
C ILE A 3 -0.99 -1.89 -14.36
N THR A 4 -2.21 -1.98 -14.88
CA THR A 4 -3.26 -1.00 -14.60
C THR A 4 -3.94 -1.32 -13.28
N VAL A 5 -4.69 -0.34 -12.74
CA VAL A 5 -5.49 -0.54 -11.53
C VAL A 5 -6.43 -1.74 -11.71
N GLY A 6 -7.10 -1.82 -12.86
CA GLY A 6 -8.02 -2.92 -13.13
C GLY A 6 -7.35 -4.28 -13.12
N GLU A 7 -6.18 -4.37 -13.73
CA GLU A 7 -5.41 -5.62 -13.73
C GLU A 7 -4.94 -5.99 -12.32
N TYR A 8 -4.45 -5.00 -11.58
CA TYR A 8 -4.02 -5.21 -10.20
C TYR A 8 -5.15 -5.77 -9.35
N CYS A 9 -6.35 -5.24 -9.50
CA CYS A 9 -7.50 -5.65 -8.71
C CYS A 9 -7.99 -7.06 -9.00
N ARG A 10 -7.53 -7.67 -10.09
CA ARG A 10 -7.85 -9.07 -10.40
C ARG A 10 -7.00 -10.07 -9.61
N PHE A 11 -5.91 -9.61 -9.03
CA PHE A 11 -5.03 -10.50 -8.27
C PHE A 11 -5.59 -10.74 -6.88
N SER A 12 -5.28 -11.90 -6.29
CA SER A 12 -5.58 -12.19 -4.91
C SER A 12 -4.79 -11.25 -4.00
N LEU A 13 -5.17 -11.20 -2.73
CA LEU A 13 -4.48 -10.37 -1.75
C LEU A 13 -2.98 -10.66 -1.71
N HIS A 14 -2.60 -11.95 -1.65
CA HIS A 14 -1.19 -12.33 -1.64
C HIS A 14 -0.51 -12.06 -2.98
N GLY A 15 -1.22 -12.24 -4.08
CA GLY A 15 -0.71 -11.92 -5.40
C GLY A 15 -0.42 -10.43 -5.55
N ARG A 16 -1.31 -9.58 -5.03
CA ARG A 16 -1.09 -8.14 -5.02
C ARG A 16 0.17 -7.78 -4.23
N MET A 17 0.38 -8.40 -3.09
CA MET A 17 1.55 -8.13 -2.28
C MET A 17 2.84 -8.53 -2.99
N ARG A 18 2.84 -9.65 -3.70
CA ARG A 18 4.00 -10.08 -4.50
C ARG A 18 4.33 -9.05 -5.58
N LEU A 19 3.31 -8.53 -6.25
CA LEU A 19 3.51 -7.50 -7.27
C LEU A 19 4.12 -6.24 -6.65
N LEU A 20 3.66 -5.84 -5.47
CA LEU A 20 4.20 -4.67 -4.79
C LEU A 20 5.66 -4.86 -4.38
N TYR A 21 6.01 -6.05 -3.90
CA TYR A 21 7.41 -6.34 -3.54
C TYR A 21 8.32 -6.32 -4.76
N GLU A 22 7.82 -6.76 -5.89
CA GLU A 22 8.64 -6.87 -7.10
C GLU A 22 8.74 -5.56 -7.88
N TYR A 23 7.64 -4.83 -7.99
CA TYR A 23 7.57 -3.66 -8.86
C TYR A 23 7.20 -2.36 -8.15
N GLY A 24 6.80 -2.41 -6.90
CA GLY A 24 6.36 -1.24 -6.16
C GLY A 24 7.49 -0.59 -5.40
N GLU A 25 7.23 0.63 -4.94
CA GLU A 25 8.16 1.38 -4.10
C GLU A 25 7.42 1.84 -2.87
N ILE A 26 7.93 1.47 -1.68
CA ILE A 26 7.31 1.91 -0.44
C ILE A 26 7.65 3.38 -0.20
N ILE A 27 6.63 4.20 0.04
CA ILE A 27 6.79 5.63 0.23
C ILE A 27 6.36 6.10 1.61
N PHE A 28 5.78 5.22 2.41
CA PHE A 28 5.33 5.54 3.76
C PHE A 28 5.15 4.24 4.53
N SER A 29 5.56 4.23 5.80
CA SER A 29 5.35 3.08 6.68
C SER A 29 5.27 3.58 8.11
N LYS A 30 4.19 3.21 8.81
CA LYS A 30 4.00 3.60 10.20
C LYS A 30 3.02 2.67 10.89
N ILE A 31 3.20 2.49 12.19
CA ILE A 31 2.23 1.76 13.02
C ILE A 31 1.26 2.77 13.59
N ILE A 32 -0.02 2.58 13.29
CA ILE A 32 -1.11 3.46 13.71
C ILE A 32 -2.22 2.60 14.29
N GLN A 33 -2.58 2.83 15.55
CA GLN A 33 -3.69 2.12 16.21
C GLN A 33 -3.56 0.60 16.08
N LYS A 34 -2.37 0.09 16.39
CA LYS A 34 -2.07 -1.35 16.40
C LYS A 34 -2.11 -2.00 15.02
N LYS A 35 -1.99 -1.20 13.96
CA LYS A 35 -1.89 -1.70 12.61
C LYS A 35 -0.70 -1.07 11.92
N LYS A 36 -0.05 -1.83 11.06
CA LYS A 36 1.04 -1.31 10.25
C LYS A 36 0.47 -0.86 8.92
N ILE A 37 0.61 0.43 8.64
CA ILE A 37 0.15 1.05 7.40
C ILE A 37 1.36 1.26 6.50
N GLU A 38 1.30 0.74 5.29
CA GLU A 38 2.34 0.94 4.29
C GLU A 38 1.69 1.50 3.04
N LEU A 39 2.31 2.52 2.45
CA LEU A 39 1.85 3.05 1.18
C LEU A 39 2.91 2.78 0.14
N TYR A 40 2.48 2.30 -1.02
CA TYR A 40 3.34 1.98 -2.14
C TYR A 40 2.98 2.84 -3.34
N ARG A 41 3.99 3.26 -4.06
CA ARG A 41 3.79 3.74 -5.43
C ARG A 41 3.98 2.53 -6.34
N PHE A 42 3.00 2.29 -7.21
CA PHE A 42 2.99 1.13 -8.09
C PHE A 42 2.61 1.60 -9.49
N PHE A 43 3.59 1.71 -10.38
CA PHE A 43 3.42 2.28 -11.72
C PHE A 43 2.82 3.69 -11.62
N ASP A 44 1.58 3.91 -12.06
CA ASP A 44 0.98 5.23 -12.04
C ASP A 44 -0.13 5.39 -11.00
N PHE A 45 -0.18 4.50 -10.00
CA PHE A 45 -1.13 4.64 -8.91
C PHE A 45 -0.52 4.24 -7.57
N HIS A 46 -1.27 4.46 -6.50
CA HIS A 46 -0.82 4.17 -5.14
C HIS A 46 -1.64 3.05 -4.54
N VAL A 47 -1.03 2.30 -3.63
CA VAL A 47 -1.66 1.17 -2.95
C VAL A 47 -1.44 1.31 -1.45
N GLU A 48 -2.52 1.11 -0.68
CA GLU A 48 -2.46 1.08 0.77
C GLU A 48 -2.42 -0.37 1.22
N VAL A 49 -1.40 -0.73 1.99
CA VAL A 49 -1.25 -2.06 2.58
C VAL A 49 -1.43 -1.92 4.08
N ILE A 50 -2.31 -2.74 4.65
CA ILE A 50 -2.53 -2.77 6.09
C ILE A 50 -2.25 -4.17 6.59
N LYS A 51 -1.40 -4.26 7.63
CA LYS A 51 -1.07 -5.50 8.31
C LYS A 51 -1.35 -5.35 9.79
N ASP A 52 -1.64 -6.46 10.48
CA ASP A 52 -1.74 -6.42 11.93
C ASP A 52 -0.32 -6.51 12.52
N LEU A 53 -0.23 -6.47 13.86
CA LEU A 53 1.07 -6.51 14.55
C LEU A 53 1.76 -7.88 14.46
N PHE A 54 1.04 -8.91 14.02
CA PHE A 54 1.62 -10.23 13.77
C PHE A 54 2.01 -10.41 12.31
N ASN A 55 2.01 -9.31 11.57
CA ASN A 55 2.39 -9.29 10.16
C ASN A 55 1.41 -10.03 9.24
N ASN A 56 0.16 -10.20 9.67
CA ASN A 56 -0.89 -10.75 8.82
C ASN A 56 -1.39 -9.66 7.88
N LEU A 57 -1.45 -9.98 6.61
CA LEU A 57 -1.89 -9.05 5.57
C LEU A 57 -3.41 -8.93 5.60
N LEU A 58 -3.91 -7.72 5.83
CA LEU A 58 -5.34 -7.45 5.93
C LEU A 58 -5.91 -6.77 4.70
N LYS A 59 -5.10 -5.93 4.03
CA LYS A 59 -5.58 -5.12 2.93
C LYS A 59 -4.41 -4.75 2.01
N ALA A 60 -4.67 -4.67 0.71
CA ALA A 60 -3.72 -4.20 -0.29
C ALA A 60 -4.51 -3.57 -1.45
N GLU A 61 -5.08 -2.39 -1.22
CA GLU A 61 -6.04 -1.76 -2.13
C GLU A 61 -5.50 -0.49 -2.76
N PRO A 62 -5.84 -0.22 -4.03
CA PRO A 62 -5.52 1.06 -4.63
C PRO A 62 -6.19 2.20 -3.87
N VAL A 63 -5.49 3.32 -3.75
CA VAL A 63 -6.00 4.49 -3.04
C VAL A 63 -5.68 5.75 -3.83
N SER A 64 -6.38 6.84 -3.48
CA SER A 64 -6.19 8.13 -4.14
C SER A 64 -4.91 8.80 -3.67
N THR A 65 -4.43 9.74 -4.47
CA THR A 65 -3.29 10.58 -4.09
C THR A 65 -3.61 11.42 -2.84
N GLU A 66 -4.87 11.82 -2.69
CA GLU A 66 -5.30 12.58 -1.51
C GLU A 66 -5.09 11.79 -0.23
N LEU A 67 -5.36 10.49 -0.23
CA LEU A 67 -5.13 9.65 0.94
C LEU A 67 -3.64 9.58 1.28
N VAL A 68 -2.79 9.47 0.26
CA VAL A 68 -1.34 9.48 0.46
C VAL A 68 -0.89 10.77 1.12
N ILE A 69 -1.38 11.90 0.62
CA ILE A 69 -1.08 13.22 1.18
C ILE A 69 -1.57 13.31 2.62
N PHE A 70 -2.77 12.80 2.91
CA PHE A 70 -3.33 12.79 4.25
C PHE A 70 -2.40 12.07 5.24
N TYR A 71 -1.95 10.87 4.89
CA TYR A 71 -1.07 10.11 5.76
C TYR A 71 0.25 10.83 5.99
N LYS A 72 0.86 11.34 4.93
CA LYS A 72 2.16 12.01 5.05
C LYS A 72 2.08 13.31 5.85
N SER A 73 0.93 13.99 5.79
CA SER A 73 0.73 15.26 6.51
C SER A 73 0.37 15.07 7.97
N ASN A 74 -0.41 14.02 8.29
CA ASN A 74 -0.92 13.82 9.63
C ASN A 74 -0.08 12.87 10.47
N PHE A 75 0.79 12.08 9.85
CA PHE A 75 1.67 11.14 10.55
C PHE A 75 3.08 11.31 10.03
N PRO A 76 3.70 12.47 10.29
CA PRO A 76 5.04 12.73 9.77
C PRO A 76 6.04 11.74 10.35
N LYS A 77 7.05 11.46 9.56
CA LYS A 77 8.14 10.59 9.94
C LYS A 77 8.98 11.31 11.00
N GLY A 78 9.13 10.68 12.13
CA GLY A 78 9.94 11.35 13.17
C GLY A 78 10.03 10.57 14.39
#